data_c2275a6a82a639f6e963fe8a3969a056
#
_entry.id   c2275a6a82a639f6e963fe8a3969a056
#
_cell.length_a   1.000
_cell.length_b   1.000
_cell.length_c   1.000
_cell.angle_alpha   90.00
_cell.angle_beta   90.00
_cell.angle_gamma   90.00
#
_symmetry.space_group_name_H-M   'P 1'
#
loop_
_entity.id
_entity.type
_entity.pdbx_description
1 polymer ?
#
loop_
_entity_poly.entity_id
_entity_poly.type
_entity_poly.pdbx_seq_one_letter_code
_entity_poly.pdbx_strand_id
1 'polypeptide(L)'
;MKLKFFQLFFIFGFLTLGISQEDSKKQSAVDPLDLKIGDEAPSFALMYAPGKFEFLKNWTEVEGKKLRKNVTQPNRHAVILSFFATWCQPCMKELPLLEQVYQEYKDTRIKFYLIDITDATRNNPGEVFGMKYSDAPQAEGFLKKKGMTMPILYDRRGHTMKRYNAMKLPRLFVMDGYRKLT
;
A
#
# COMPACT_ATOMS: atom_id res chain seq x y z
N MET A 1 63.26 -16.21 -60.68
CA MET A 1 63.94 -17.04 -59.70
C MET A 1 63.01 -17.17 -58.49
N LYS A 2 62.24 -18.19 -58.49
CA LYS A 2 62.10 -19.26 -57.50
C LYS A 2 62.32 -18.77 -56.07
N LEU A 3 61.27 -18.80 -55.20
CA LEU A 3 61.13 -19.86 -54.24
C LEU A 3 59.79 -19.80 -53.52
N LYS A 4 59.19 -20.97 -53.50
CA LYS A 4 58.02 -21.38 -52.69
C LYS A 4 58.43 -21.44 -51.21
N PHE A 5 57.52 -21.27 -50.30
CA PHE A 5 57.35 -22.11 -49.08
C PHE A 5 56.23 -21.45 -48.25
N PHE A 6 55.21 -22.12 -48.02
CA PHE A 6 54.75 -23.16 -47.13
C PHE A 6 53.69 -22.61 -46.14
N GLN A 7 52.54 -23.15 -46.28
CA GLN A 7 51.37 -23.05 -45.39
C GLN A 7 51.76 -23.48 -43.95
N LEU A 8 51.26 -22.76 -43.00
CA LEU A 8 50.92 -23.37 -41.73
C LEU A 8 49.60 -22.79 -41.22
N PHE A 9 48.56 -23.62 -41.31
CA PHE A 9 47.26 -23.41 -40.68
C PHE A 9 47.43 -23.47 -39.17
N PHE A 10 47.22 -22.39 -38.47
CA PHE A 10 46.94 -22.45 -37.05
C PHE A 10 45.46 -22.05 -36.85
N ILE A 11 44.65 -23.10 -36.74
CA ILE A 11 43.27 -22.98 -36.28
C ILE A 11 43.34 -22.75 -34.78
N PHE A 12 43.25 -21.50 -34.35
CA PHE A 12 42.93 -21.19 -32.95
C PHE A 12 41.42 -21.04 -32.86
N GLY A 13 40.81 -22.12 -32.42
CA GLY A 13 39.42 -22.10 -32.04
C GLY A 13 39.24 -21.22 -30.82
N PHE A 14 38.72 -19.99 -31.06
CA PHE A 14 38.17 -19.18 -29.98
C PHE A 14 36.82 -19.77 -29.56
N LEU A 15 36.91 -20.57 -28.49
CA LEU A 15 35.73 -20.99 -27.76
C LEU A 15 35.21 -19.74 -27.02
N THR A 16 34.32 -18.98 -27.66
CA THR A 16 33.56 -17.93 -26.99
C THR A 16 32.54 -18.60 -26.08
N LEU A 17 32.89 -18.75 -24.81
CA LEU A 17 31.94 -18.94 -23.75
C LEU A 17 30.98 -17.75 -23.76
N GLY A 18 29.82 -17.94 -24.34
CA GLY A 18 28.70 -17.02 -24.21
C GLY A 18 28.27 -17.00 -22.75
N ILE A 19 28.75 -15.99 -22.01
CA ILE A 19 28.15 -15.64 -20.73
C ILE A 19 26.84 -14.97 -21.07
N SER A 20 25.77 -15.76 -21.01
CA SER A 20 24.42 -15.25 -20.98
C SER A 20 24.25 -14.45 -19.69
N GLN A 21 24.42 -13.15 -19.74
CA GLN A 21 23.94 -12.25 -18.70
C GLN A 21 22.43 -12.12 -18.87
N GLU A 22 21.73 -13.07 -18.31
CA GLU A 22 20.30 -12.98 -18.09
C GLU A 22 20.04 -12.40 -16.69
N ASP A 23 20.46 -11.16 -16.50
CA ASP A 23 19.98 -10.32 -15.41
C ASP A 23 18.81 -9.49 -15.90
N SER A 24 17.76 -10.15 -16.25
CA SER A 24 16.46 -9.49 -16.26
C SER A 24 16.05 -9.26 -14.81
N LYS A 25 16.36 -8.10 -14.27
CA LYS A 25 15.59 -7.47 -13.20
C LYS A 25 14.15 -7.31 -13.71
N LYS A 26 13.42 -8.40 -13.73
CA LYS A 26 11.98 -8.40 -13.79
C LYS A 26 11.51 -7.84 -12.45
N GLN A 27 11.43 -6.53 -12.39
CA GLN A 27 10.71 -5.85 -11.34
C GLN A 27 9.27 -6.31 -11.51
N SER A 28 8.93 -7.38 -10.81
CA SER A 28 7.59 -7.91 -10.79
C SER A 28 6.69 -6.79 -10.34
N ALA A 29 5.88 -6.27 -11.24
CA ALA A 29 4.70 -5.51 -10.86
C ALA A 29 4.00 -6.41 -9.83
N VAL A 30 3.96 -5.95 -8.58
CA VAL A 30 3.24 -6.68 -7.53
C VAL A 30 1.79 -6.64 -7.95
N ASP A 31 1.29 -7.77 -8.42
CA ASP A 31 -0.14 -7.91 -8.70
C ASP A 31 -0.91 -7.50 -7.45
N PRO A 32 -1.96 -6.70 -7.60
CA PRO A 32 -2.77 -6.30 -6.46
C PRO A 32 -3.17 -7.55 -5.69
N LEU A 33 -2.87 -7.63 -4.40
CA LEU A 33 -3.28 -8.74 -3.56
C LEU A 33 -4.81 -8.82 -3.57
N ASP A 34 -5.35 -9.93 -4.02
CA ASP A 34 -6.78 -10.24 -3.87
C ASP A 34 -7.02 -10.73 -2.42
N LEU A 35 -7.14 -9.76 -1.51
CA LEU A 35 -7.30 -10.02 -0.09
C LEU A 35 -8.66 -10.64 0.21
N LYS A 36 -8.64 -11.74 0.96
CA LYS A 36 -9.82 -12.51 1.39
C LYS A 36 -9.95 -12.50 2.91
N ILE A 37 -11.15 -12.81 3.38
CA ILE A 37 -11.38 -13.07 4.80
C ILE A 37 -10.43 -14.18 5.27
N GLY A 38 -9.77 -13.97 6.40
CA GLY A 38 -8.75 -14.85 6.97
C GLY A 38 -7.31 -14.52 6.56
N ASP A 39 -7.10 -13.72 5.51
CA ASP A 39 -5.74 -13.30 5.12
C ASP A 39 -5.13 -12.33 6.14
N GLU A 40 -3.80 -12.34 6.22
CA GLU A 40 -3.08 -11.33 7.00
C GLU A 40 -3.09 -9.98 6.26
N ALA A 41 -3.67 -8.96 6.87
CA ALA A 41 -3.72 -7.62 6.31
C ALA A 41 -2.30 -7.06 6.10
N PRO A 42 -2.00 -6.41 4.95
CA PRO A 42 -0.70 -5.80 4.71
C PRO A 42 -0.37 -4.74 5.75
N SER A 43 0.86 -4.77 6.28
CA SER A 43 1.34 -3.74 7.20
C SER A 43 1.47 -2.40 6.50
N PHE A 44 1.28 -1.30 7.23
CA PHE A 44 1.52 0.05 6.73
C PHE A 44 2.24 0.92 7.74
N ALA A 45 2.83 1.99 7.21
CA ALA A 45 3.28 3.18 7.92
C ALA A 45 2.76 4.38 7.14
N LEU A 46 1.75 5.06 7.66
CA LEU A 46 1.10 6.18 6.98
C LEU A 46 1.20 7.45 7.82
N MET A 47 1.38 8.58 7.16
CA MET A 47 1.49 9.86 7.81
C MET A 47 0.10 10.35 8.25
N TYR A 48 -0.01 10.88 9.48
CA TYR A 48 -1.21 11.56 9.96
C TYR A 48 -0.99 13.07 10.21
N ALA A 49 0.28 13.48 10.35
CA ALA A 49 0.68 14.89 10.42
C ALA A 49 2.12 15.01 9.88
N PRO A 50 2.62 16.20 9.54
CA PRO A 50 3.98 16.39 9.06
C PRO A 50 5.03 15.70 9.96
N GLY A 51 5.77 14.75 9.39
CA GLY A 51 6.78 13.96 10.08
C GLY A 51 6.26 12.94 11.11
N LYS A 52 4.94 12.81 11.29
CA LYS A 52 4.32 11.87 12.23
C LYS A 52 3.63 10.73 11.48
N PHE A 53 3.93 9.51 11.89
CA PHE A 53 3.45 8.30 11.23
C PHE A 53 2.69 7.40 12.19
N GLU A 54 1.62 6.81 11.70
CA GLU A 54 0.91 5.72 12.33
C GLU A 54 1.32 4.40 11.68
N PHE A 55 1.51 3.38 12.51
CA PHE A 55 1.92 2.06 12.07
C PHE A 55 0.86 1.04 12.50
N LEU A 56 0.43 0.20 11.57
CA LEU A 56 -0.54 -0.87 11.88
C LEU A 56 -0.04 -1.76 13.03
N LYS A 57 1.26 -2.03 13.09
CA LYS A 57 1.91 -2.82 14.15
C LYS A 57 1.77 -2.25 15.57
N ASN A 58 1.41 -0.97 15.71
CA ASN A 58 1.18 -0.36 17.03
C ASN A 58 -0.11 -0.87 17.69
N TRP A 59 -1.03 -1.39 16.90
CA TRP A 59 -2.36 -1.81 17.34
C TRP A 59 -2.63 -3.29 17.16
N THR A 60 -1.82 -3.96 16.35
CA THR A 60 -2.02 -5.36 15.98
C THR A 60 -0.75 -6.17 16.17
N GLU A 61 -0.91 -7.48 16.32
CA GLU A 61 0.18 -8.44 16.42
C GLU A 61 0.00 -9.51 15.34
N VAL A 62 1.07 -9.99 14.76
CA VAL A 62 0.99 -11.13 13.83
C VAL A 62 0.99 -12.41 14.64
N GLU A 63 0.01 -13.26 14.41
CA GLU A 63 -0.13 -14.55 15.08
C GLU A 63 1.14 -15.40 14.92
N GLY A 64 1.58 -16.01 16.02
CA GLY A 64 2.76 -16.87 16.03
C GLY A 64 4.11 -16.16 15.94
N LYS A 65 4.17 -14.85 15.73
CA LYS A 65 5.42 -14.09 15.76
C LYS A 65 5.78 -13.70 17.19
N LYS A 66 6.94 -14.16 17.66
CA LYS A 66 7.53 -13.69 18.91
C LYS A 66 8.14 -12.31 18.68
N LEU A 67 7.75 -11.34 19.48
CA LEU A 67 8.40 -10.03 19.48
C LEU A 67 9.80 -10.15 20.12
N ARG A 68 10.73 -9.30 19.67
CA ARG A 68 12.05 -9.23 20.28
C ARG A 68 11.90 -8.78 21.75
N LYS A 69 12.79 -9.29 22.62
CA LYS A 69 12.95 -8.70 23.95
C LYS A 69 13.09 -7.18 23.84
N ASN A 70 12.47 -6.42 24.69
CA ASN A 70 12.49 -4.97 24.73
C ASN A 70 11.60 -4.23 23.70
N VAL A 71 10.79 -4.93 22.90
CA VAL A 71 9.75 -4.28 22.10
C VAL A 71 8.46 -4.28 22.91
N THR A 72 7.85 -3.10 23.06
CA THR A 72 6.51 -2.98 23.65
C THR A 72 5.53 -3.82 22.83
N GLN A 73 4.79 -4.66 23.54
CA GLN A 73 3.75 -5.45 22.88
C GLN A 73 2.68 -4.51 22.31
N PRO A 74 2.23 -4.69 21.07
CA PRO A 74 1.17 -3.89 20.52
C PRO A 74 -0.12 -4.08 21.34
N ASN A 75 -0.85 -3.01 21.50
CA ASN A 75 -2.18 -3.07 22.09
C ASN A 75 -3.11 -3.73 21.08
N ARG A 76 -3.41 -5.01 21.25
CA ARG A 76 -4.29 -5.74 20.34
C ARG A 76 -5.66 -5.07 20.23
N HIS A 77 -5.86 -4.39 19.12
CA HIS A 77 -7.11 -3.75 18.77
C HIS A 77 -7.63 -4.36 17.46
N ALA A 78 -8.91 -4.46 17.32
CA ALA A 78 -9.51 -4.55 15.99
C ALA A 78 -9.23 -3.23 15.26
N VAL A 79 -9.02 -3.29 13.95
CA VAL A 79 -8.73 -2.10 13.15
C VAL A 79 -9.68 -2.06 11.96
N ILE A 80 -10.30 -0.91 11.76
CA ILE A 80 -11.18 -0.62 10.63
C ILE A 80 -10.48 0.42 9.77
N LEU A 81 -10.30 0.09 8.49
CA LEU A 81 -9.72 0.97 7.48
C LEU A 81 -10.75 1.26 6.41
N SER A 82 -11.07 2.52 6.17
CA SER A 82 -11.88 2.92 5.02
C SER A 82 -11.03 3.75 4.07
N PHE A 83 -10.81 3.22 2.86
CA PHE A 83 -10.12 3.93 1.79
C PHE A 83 -11.12 4.86 1.08
N PHE A 84 -10.72 6.11 0.94
CA PHE A 84 -11.54 7.13 0.29
C PHE A 84 -10.67 8.16 -0.46
N ALA A 85 -11.33 8.94 -1.30
CA ALA A 85 -10.77 10.17 -1.87
C ALA A 85 -11.84 11.27 -1.84
N THR A 86 -11.43 12.52 -1.78
CA THR A 86 -12.37 13.66 -1.69
C THR A 86 -13.26 13.84 -2.92
N TRP A 87 -12.85 13.30 -4.05
CA TRP A 87 -13.64 13.26 -5.29
C TRP A 87 -14.60 12.06 -5.39
N CYS A 88 -14.49 11.08 -4.48
CA CYS A 88 -15.28 9.85 -4.50
C CYS A 88 -16.70 10.08 -3.97
N GLN A 89 -17.66 10.28 -4.86
CA GLN A 89 -19.05 10.51 -4.49
C GLN A 89 -19.69 9.37 -3.68
N PRO A 90 -19.49 8.07 -4.02
CA PRO A 90 -19.99 6.99 -3.18
C PRO A 90 -19.40 7.02 -1.76
N CYS A 91 -18.11 7.36 -1.61
CA CYS A 91 -17.48 7.49 -0.30
C CYS A 91 -18.18 8.53 0.56
N MET A 92 -18.59 9.67 -0.06
CA MET A 92 -19.27 10.74 0.67
C MET A 92 -20.64 10.34 1.23
N LYS A 93 -21.27 9.30 0.67
CA LYS A 93 -22.53 8.74 1.19
C LYS A 93 -22.29 7.79 2.36
N GLU A 94 -21.14 7.10 2.38
CA GLU A 94 -20.78 6.14 3.42
C GLU A 94 -20.21 6.81 4.68
N LEU A 95 -19.43 7.89 4.51
CA LEU A 95 -18.70 8.55 5.60
C LEU A 95 -19.57 8.95 6.81
N PRO A 96 -20.80 9.50 6.66
CA PRO A 96 -21.62 9.84 7.81
C PRO A 96 -22.01 8.63 8.66
N LEU A 97 -22.24 7.46 8.04
CA LEU A 97 -22.53 6.23 8.74
C LEU A 97 -21.29 5.71 9.48
N LEU A 98 -20.13 5.75 8.83
CA LEU A 98 -18.86 5.39 9.46
C LEU A 98 -18.53 6.31 10.64
N GLU A 99 -18.82 7.61 10.53
CA GLU A 99 -18.64 8.53 11.66
C GLU A 99 -19.53 8.17 12.85
N GLN A 100 -20.78 7.79 12.62
CA GLN A 100 -21.67 7.35 13.70
C GLN A 100 -21.10 6.11 14.41
N VAL A 101 -20.67 5.10 13.66
CA VAL A 101 -20.03 3.91 14.21
C VAL A 101 -18.73 4.27 14.95
N TYR A 102 -17.93 5.17 14.38
CA TYR A 102 -16.71 5.64 15.05
C TYR A 102 -17.03 6.30 16.40
N GLN A 103 -18.02 7.19 16.47
CA GLN A 103 -18.39 7.86 17.72
C GLN A 103 -18.87 6.86 18.80
N GLU A 104 -19.54 5.79 18.40
CA GLU A 104 -19.99 4.74 19.31
C GLU A 104 -18.81 3.91 19.86
N TYR A 105 -17.81 3.61 19.04
CA TYR A 105 -16.75 2.65 19.38
C TYR A 105 -15.35 3.24 19.59
N LYS A 106 -15.15 4.56 19.42
CA LYS A 106 -13.82 5.22 19.49
C LYS A 106 -13.08 5.00 20.81
N ASP A 107 -13.81 4.82 21.91
CA ASP A 107 -13.26 4.64 23.26
C ASP A 107 -13.12 3.16 23.64
N THR A 108 -13.31 2.26 22.68
CA THR A 108 -13.16 0.80 22.85
C THR A 108 -11.82 0.32 22.29
N ARG A 109 -11.64 -1.00 22.24
CA ARG A 109 -10.46 -1.63 21.61
C ARG A 109 -10.59 -1.76 20.08
N ILE A 110 -11.17 -0.75 19.44
CA ILE A 110 -11.28 -0.66 17.98
C ILE A 110 -10.61 0.62 17.51
N LYS A 111 -9.73 0.52 16.53
CA LYS A 111 -9.11 1.66 15.85
C LYS A 111 -9.76 1.88 14.51
N PHE A 112 -10.14 3.13 14.26
CA PHE A 112 -10.72 3.55 12.99
C PHE A 112 -9.77 4.50 12.30
N TYR A 113 -9.55 4.28 11.00
CA TYR A 113 -8.76 5.17 10.16
C TYR A 113 -9.42 5.36 8.80
N LEU A 114 -9.53 6.61 8.40
CA LEU A 114 -9.79 6.98 7.02
C LEU A 114 -8.45 7.03 6.28
N ILE A 115 -8.30 6.23 5.23
CA ILE A 115 -7.10 6.23 4.40
C ILE A 115 -7.35 7.11 3.19
N ASP A 116 -6.79 8.31 3.21
CA ASP A 116 -6.92 9.27 2.11
C ASP A 116 -5.93 8.94 0.99
N ILE A 117 -6.48 8.69 -0.21
CA ILE A 117 -5.72 8.46 -1.43
C ILE A 117 -5.85 9.62 -2.44
N THR A 118 -6.41 10.74 -2.04
CA THR A 118 -6.65 11.89 -2.95
C THR A 118 -5.36 12.35 -3.62
N ASP A 119 -4.28 12.52 -2.85
CA ASP A 119 -2.99 12.93 -3.40
C ASP A 119 -2.37 11.88 -4.33
N ALA A 120 -2.56 10.59 -4.03
CA ALA A 120 -2.08 9.50 -4.89
C ALA A 120 -2.72 9.58 -6.27
N THR A 121 -4.04 9.85 -6.34
CA THR A 121 -4.78 9.96 -7.60
C THR A 121 -4.47 11.27 -8.33
N ARG A 122 -4.18 12.35 -7.59
CA ARG A 122 -3.77 13.65 -8.16
C ARG A 122 -2.39 13.57 -8.81
N ASN A 123 -1.44 12.90 -8.16
CA ASN A 123 -0.05 12.82 -8.60
C ASN A 123 0.16 11.75 -9.68
N ASN A 124 -0.68 10.71 -9.73
CA ASN A 124 -0.58 9.59 -10.66
C ASN A 124 -1.93 9.29 -11.32
N PRO A 125 -2.52 10.24 -12.05
CA PRO A 125 -3.90 10.10 -12.55
C PRO A 125 -4.07 8.96 -13.55
N GLY A 126 -3.07 8.68 -14.38
CA GLY A 126 -3.11 7.63 -15.39
C GLY A 126 -2.96 6.21 -14.86
N GLU A 127 -2.20 6.05 -13.77
CA GLU A 127 -1.94 4.72 -13.20
C GLU A 127 -3.11 4.18 -12.37
N VAL A 128 -3.92 5.06 -11.79
CA VAL A 128 -4.91 4.66 -10.78
C VAL A 128 -6.33 4.61 -11.35
N PHE A 129 -6.77 5.63 -12.08
CA PHE A 129 -8.18 5.74 -12.49
C PHE A 129 -8.39 6.28 -13.91
N GLY A 130 -7.33 6.58 -14.63
CA GLY A 130 -7.44 7.16 -15.98
C GLY A 130 -8.07 8.57 -16.06
N MET A 131 -8.32 9.19 -14.89
CA MET A 131 -8.95 10.50 -14.78
C MET A 131 -8.06 11.47 -14.00
N LYS A 132 -8.15 12.76 -14.37
CA LYS A 132 -7.44 13.82 -13.63
C LYS A 132 -8.34 14.38 -12.52
N TYR A 133 -7.86 14.24 -11.29
CA TYR A 133 -8.52 14.84 -10.12
C TYR A 133 -7.66 15.97 -9.52
N SER A 134 -7.07 16.80 -10.38
CA SER A 134 -6.18 17.90 -9.97
C SER A 134 -6.84 18.85 -8.99
N ASP A 135 -8.13 19.08 -9.16
CA ASP A 135 -8.90 20.08 -8.39
C ASP A 135 -9.59 19.50 -7.13
N ALA A 136 -9.33 18.21 -6.85
CA ALA A 136 -9.89 17.57 -5.67
C ALA A 136 -9.38 18.29 -4.39
N PRO A 137 -10.26 18.63 -3.44
CA PRO A 137 -9.87 19.33 -2.22
C PRO A 137 -8.99 18.47 -1.33
N GLN A 138 -8.20 19.14 -0.46
CA GLN A 138 -7.44 18.44 0.59
C GLN A 138 -8.38 17.80 1.62
N ALA A 139 -8.09 16.56 2.01
CA ALA A 139 -9.01 15.76 2.82
C ALA A 139 -9.32 16.38 4.18
N GLU A 140 -8.33 16.88 4.91
CA GLU A 140 -8.51 17.39 6.27
C GLU A 140 -9.57 18.51 6.34
N GLY A 141 -9.35 19.58 5.58
CA GLY A 141 -10.29 20.70 5.56
C GLY A 141 -11.65 20.35 5.00
N PHE A 142 -11.68 19.43 4.02
CA PHE A 142 -12.90 18.95 3.41
C PHE A 142 -13.76 18.13 4.38
N LEU A 143 -13.15 17.16 5.09
CA LEU A 143 -13.85 16.30 6.04
C LEU A 143 -14.28 17.08 7.29
N LYS A 144 -13.46 18.01 7.77
CA LYS A 144 -13.82 18.90 8.89
C LYS A 144 -15.09 19.70 8.59
N LYS A 145 -15.23 20.24 7.39
CA LYS A 145 -16.45 20.96 6.96
C LYS A 145 -17.69 20.05 6.92
N LYS A 146 -17.51 18.73 6.81
CA LYS A 146 -18.58 17.72 6.84
C LYS A 146 -18.84 17.15 8.23
N GLY A 147 -18.18 17.68 9.27
CA GLY A 147 -18.36 17.21 10.64
C GLY A 147 -17.68 15.86 10.94
N MET A 148 -16.77 15.39 10.08
CA MET A 148 -16.03 14.16 10.30
C MET A 148 -14.90 14.38 11.30
N THR A 149 -14.78 13.47 12.27
CA THR A 149 -13.77 13.52 13.34
C THR A 149 -12.87 12.28 13.37
N MET A 150 -13.17 11.29 12.54
CA MET A 150 -12.31 10.10 12.41
C MET A 150 -10.87 10.46 12.04
N PRO A 151 -9.88 9.76 12.61
CA PRO A 151 -8.47 9.94 12.25
C PRO A 151 -8.21 9.66 10.77
N ILE A 152 -7.46 10.57 10.12
CA ILE A 152 -7.08 10.46 8.72
C ILE A 152 -5.62 10.05 8.62
N LEU A 153 -5.32 9.05 7.78
CA LEU A 153 -3.98 8.67 7.38
C LEU A 153 -3.81 8.92 5.87
N TYR A 154 -2.68 9.48 5.49
CA TYR A 154 -2.44 9.93 4.11
C TYR A 154 -1.57 8.94 3.34
N ASP A 155 -2.14 8.26 2.36
CA ASP A 155 -1.41 7.42 1.41
C ASP A 155 -1.09 8.19 0.12
N ARG A 156 -0.25 9.22 0.27
CA ARG A 156 0.07 10.18 -0.81
C ARG A 156 0.64 9.56 -2.08
N ARG A 157 1.24 8.37 -1.98
CA ARG A 157 1.82 7.64 -3.11
C ARG A 157 1.00 6.44 -3.57
N GLY A 158 -0.10 6.12 -2.89
CA GLY A 158 -0.96 5.00 -3.22
C GLY A 158 -0.36 3.62 -2.96
N HIS A 159 0.74 3.53 -2.21
CA HIS A 159 1.40 2.25 -1.96
C HIS A 159 0.54 1.33 -1.10
N THR A 160 -0.10 1.87 -0.07
CA THR A 160 -0.99 1.10 0.80
C THR A 160 -2.26 0.74 0.05
N MET A 161 -2.83 1.67 -0.70
CA MET A 161 -3.97 1.42 -1.59
C MET A 161 -3.71 0.24 -2.55
N LYS A 162 -2.54 0.22 -3.22
CA LYS A 162 -2.17 -0.88 -4.13
C LYS A 162 -2.07 -2.20 -3.38
N ARG A 163 -1.45 -2.24 -2.20
CA ARG A 163 -1.29 -3.45 -1.38
C ARG A 163 -2.60 -4.01 -0.84
N TYR A 164 -3.58 -3.16 -0.60
CA TYR A 164 -4.92 -3.54 -0.17
C TYR A 164 -5.90 -3.76 -1.33
N ASN A 165 -5.43 -3.66 -2.58
CA ASN A 165 -6.28 -3.69 -3.77
C ASN A 165 -7.49 -2.73 -3.64
N ALA A 166 -7.26 -1.56 -3.02
CA ALA A 166 -8.30 -0.56 -2.74
C ALA A 166 -8.41 0.49 -3.85
N MET A 167 -8.27 0.06 -5.11
CA MET A 167 -8.38 0.94 -6.28
C MET A 167 -9.83 1.28 -6.63
N LYS A 168 -10.78 0.43 -6.26
CA LYS A 168 -12.21 0.70 -6.39
C LYS A 168 -12.73 1.24 -5.08
N LEU A 169 -13.21 2.48 -5.06
CA LEU A 169 -13.69 3.17 -3.87
C LEU A 169 -15.23 3.21 -3.80
N PRO A 170 -15.81 3.24 -2.58
CA PRO A 170 -15.17 3.06 -1.28
C PRO A 170 -14.69 1.62 -1.08
N ARG A 171 -13.69 1.44 -0.21
CA ARG A 171 -13.22 0.10 0.17
C ARG A 171 -12.98 0.06 1.68
N LEU A 172 -13.70 -0.83 2.36
CA LEU A 172 -13.63 -1.04 3.80
C LEU A 172 -12.91 -2.35 4.10
N PHE A 173 -12.02 -2.32 5.09
CA PHE A 173 -11.39 -3.50 5.65
C PHE A 173 -11.57 -3.52 7.16
N VAL A 174 -11.95 -4.65 7.68
CA VAL A 174 -12.01 -4.92 9.11
C VAL A 174 -11.02 -6.03 9.41
N MET A 175 -10.23 -5.85 10.45
CA MET A 175 -9.27 -6.86 10.88
C MET A 175 -9.28 -6.99 12.40
N ASP A 176 -8.99 -8.17 12.87
CA ASP A 176 -8.83 -8.46 14.30
C ASP A 176 -7.49 -7.98 14.85
N GLY A 177 -7.25 -8.20 16.14
CA GLY A 177 -6.01 -7.84 16.81
C GLY A 177 -4.78 -8.63 16.34
N TYR A 178 -4.96 -9.67 15.54
CA TYR A 178 -3.90 -10.45 14.91
C TYR A 178 -3.72 -10.11 13.42
N ARG A 179 -4.33 -9.03 12.96
CA ARG A 179 -4.29 -8.57 11.57
C ARG A 179 -4.98 -9.51 10.58
N LYS A 180 -5.85 -10.39 11.05
CA LYS A 180 -6.66 -11.23 10.17
C LYS A 180 -7.87 -10.45 9.69
N LEU A 181 -8.09 -10.45 8.36
CA LEU A 181 -9.31 -9.86 7.77
C LEU A 181 -10.55 -10.66 8.17
N THR A 182 -11.60 -9.97 8.52
CA THR A 182 -12.87 -10.53 9.00
C THR A 182 -14.04 -10.11 8.13
#